data_6a9becb69b005fa04fb78b410b355ecf
#
_entry.id   6a9becb69b005fa04fb78b410b355ecf
#
_cell.length_a   1.000
_cell.length_b   1.000
_cell.length_c   1.000
_cell.angle_alpha   90.00
_cell.angle_beta   90.00
_cell.angle_gamma   90.00
#
_symmetry.space_group_name_H-M   'P 1'
#
loop_
_entity.id
_entity.type
_entity.pdbx_description
1 polymer ?
#
loop_
_entity_poly.entity_id
_entity_poly.type
_entity_poly.pdbx_seq_one_letter_code
_entity_poly.pdbx_strand_id
1 'polypeptide(L)'
;DMIFALDECTSPTEDVRYQEEALARTHAWAKRCLERHHQLKVESHKSQVQCGNVPDALFGVVQGGREEELRKKSAQVLADMRTDDGHAYDGFGIGGSFAKEDMGTAVKWVNEVLPEDKPRHLLGIGEPEDLFMGVENGCDLFDCVLPTRNGRNGTIFTHHGKIHIENAKYRQDYTPIEEGCGCYACLHFTRAYICHLFHGKEMLAGTLASIHNLYFINNLMERIRASIADGTFYELKESFLATYTQ
;
A
#
# COMPACT_ATOMS: atom_id res chain seq x y z
N ASP A 1 -11.94 5.34 11.72
CA ASP A 1 -10.68 5.23 10.99
C ASP A 1 -10.79 5.84 9.59
N MET A 2 -10.16 5.26 8.54
CA MET A 2 -10.05 5.85 7.22
C MET A 2 -10.80 5.03 6.16
N ILE A 3 -11.48 5.72 5.22
CA ILE A 3 -12.12 5.09 4.05
C ILE A 3 -11.75 5.83 2.76
N PHE A 4 -11.95 5.16 1.62
CA PHE A 4 -11.77 5.74 0.29
C PHE A 4 -13.10 6.02 -0.37
N ALA A 5 -13.14 7.10 -1.17
CA ALA A 5 -14.27 7.35 -2.05
C ALA A 5 -14.37 6.27 -3.13
N LEU A 6 -15.58 6.02 -3.64
CA LEU A 6 -15.77 5.10 -4.75
C LEU A 6 -15.07 5.62 -6.01
N ASP A 7 -14.41 4.70 -6.71
CA ASP A 7 -13.69 4.97 -7.95
C ASP A 7 -13.89 3.85 -8.98
N GLU A 8 -13.52 4.10 -10.20
CA GLU A 8 -13.47 3.10 -11.27
C GLU A 8 -12.01 2.90 -11.71
N CYS A 9 -11.44 1.77 -11.26
CA CYS A 9 -10.12 1.35 -11.69
C CYS A 9 -10.22 0.69 -13.07
N THR A 10 -9.56 1.31 -14.06
CA THR A 10 -9.55 0.81 -15.44
C THR A 10 -8.32 -0.04 -15.72
N SER A 11 -8.42 -0.91 -16.75
CA SER A 11 -7.23 -1.59 -17.28
C SER A 11 -6.27 -0.56 -17.88
N PRO A 12 -4.94 -0.74 -17.76
CA PRO A 12 -3.95 0.16 -18.36
C PRO A 12 -3.94 0.06 -19.92
N THR A 13 -4.66 -0.91 -20.48
CA THR A 13 -4.77 -1.14 -21.94
C THR A 13 -6.06 -0.58 -22.54
N GLU A 14 -6.95 -0.01 -21.73
CA GLU A 14 -8.16 0.65 -22.23
C GLU A 14 -7.82 1.89 -23.06
N ASP A 15 -8.68 2.20 -24.05
CA ASP A 15 -8.50 3.39 -24.85
C ASP A 15 -8.70 4.70 -24.04
N VAL A 16 -8.12 5.78 -24.52
CA VAL A 16 -8.13 7.08 -23.82
C VAL A 16 -9.56 7.59 -23.60
N ARG A 17 -10.46 7.37 -24.55
CA ARG A 17 -11.86 7.82 -24.44
C ARG A 17 -12.56 7.13 -23.26
N TYR A 18 -12.38 5.80 -23.14
CA TYR A 18 -12.95 5.07 -22.00
C TYR A 18 -12.32 5.52 -20.68
N GLN A 19 -10.99 5.77 -20.66
CA GLN A 19 -10.31 6.33 -19.49
C GLN A 19 -10.91 7.68 -19.07
N GLU A 20 -11.23 8.57 -20.00
CA GLU A 20 -11.89 9.85 -19.74
C GLU A 20 -13.30 9.68 -19.18
N GLU A 21 -14.09 8.75 -19.74
CA GLU A 21 -15.44 8.45 -19.26
C GLU A 21 -15.43 7.86 -17.85
N ALA A 22 -14.52 6.91 -17.56
CA ALA A 22 -14.32 6.32 -16.23
C ALA A 22 -13.87 7.36 -15.21
N LEU A 23 -12.98 8.26 -15.62
CA LEU A 23 -12.50 9.36 -14.78
C LEU A 23 -13.62 10.32 -14.41
N ALA A 24 -14.49 10.66 -15.37
CA ALA A 24 -15.66 11.50 -15.11
C ALA A 24 -16.62 10.84 -14.11
N ARG A 25 -16.86 9.52 -14.23
CA ARG A 25 -17.67 8.75 -13.25
C ARG A 25 -17.01 8.76 -11.86
N THR A 26 -15.72 8.49 -11.80
CA THR A 26 -14.94 8.53 -10.54
C THR A 26 -15.07 9.88 -9.84
N HIS A 27 -14.90 10.98 -10.55
CA HIS A 27 -15.04 12.32 -10.00
C HIS A 27 -16.48 12.61 -9.52
N ALA A 28 -17.50 12.16 -10.26
CA ALA A 28 -18.89 12.31 -9.85
C ALA A 28 -19.21 11.50 -8.58
N TRP A 29 -18.67 10.30 -8.45
CA TRP A 29 -18.79 9.48 -7.23
C TRP A 29 -18.03 10.10 -6.06
N ALA A 30 -16.81 10.56 -6.32
CA ALA A 30 -15.99 11.24 -5.32
C ALA A 30 -16.73 12.43 -4.70
N LYS A 31 -17.34 13.31 -5.52
CA LYS A 31 -18.11 14.46 -5.03
C LYS A 31 -19.25 14.00 -4.09
N ARG A 32 -20.03 13.00 -4.48
CA ARG A 32 -21.11 12.46 -3.65
C ARG A 32 -20.63 11.81 -2.36
N CYS A 33 -19.48 11.11 -2.41
CA CYS A 33 -18.87 10.52 -1.23
C CYS A 33 -18.45 11.60 -0.24
N LEU A 34 -17.80 12.68 -0.73
CA LEU A 34 -17.37 13.80 0.10
C LEU A 34 -18.55 14.49 0.79
N GLU A 35 -19.60 14.80 0.03
CA GLU A 35 -20.82 15.43 0.55
C GLU A 35 -21.50 14.55 1.61
N ARG A 36 -21.66 13.24 1.31
CA ARG A 36 -22.36 12.34 2.25
C ARG A 36 -21.54 12.09 3.51
N HIS A 37 -20.23 11.90 3.39
CA HIS A 37 -19.36 11.72 4.55
C HIS A 37 -19.40 12.94 5.48
N HIS A 38 -19.33 14.14 4.90
CA HIS A 38 -19.43 15.37 5.67
C HIS A 38 -20.79 15.51 6.37
N GLN A 39 -21.91 15.25 5.68
CA GLN A 39 -23.24 15.25 6.27
C GLN A 39 -23.33 14.28 7.47
N LEU A 40 -22.83 13.06 7.33
CA LEU A 40 -22.82 12.07 8.40
C LEU A 40 -22.01 12.53 9.61
N LYS A 41 -20.85 13.17 9.40
CA LYS A 41 -20.06 13.77 10.49
C LYS A 41 -20.86 14.83 11.24
N VAL A 42 -21.52 15.75 10.53
CA VAL A 42 -22.34 16.80 11.12
C VAL A 42 -23.52 16.22 11.87
N GLU A 43 -24.22 15.22 11.31
CA GLU A 43 -25.34 14.53 11.95
C GLU A 43 -24.89 13.80 13.23
N SER A 44 -23.75 13.11 13.20
CA SER A 44 -23.16 12.39 14.34
C SER A 44 -22.82 13.34 15.50
N HIS A 45 -22.31 14.53 15.22
CA HIS A 45 -22.00 15.52 16.25
C HIS A 45 -23.27 16.17 16.87
N LYS A 46 -24.37 16.24 16.12
CA LYS A 46 -25.61 16.84 16.60
C LYS A 46 -26.53 15.87 17.37
N SER A 47 -26.45 14.58 17.07
CA SER A 47 -27.26 13.57 17.72
C SER A 47 -26.48 12.92 18.87
N GLN A 48 -27.05 12.94 20.09
CA GLN A 48 -26.57 12.10 21.22
C GLN A 48 -26.83 10.59 20.97
N VAL A 49 -27.41 10.24 19.84
CA VAL A 49 -27.60 8.85 19.39
C VAL A 49 -26.40 8.48 18.55
N GLN A 50 -25.66 7.48 18.96
CA GLN A 50 -24.60 6.85 18.15
C GLN A 50 -25.20 6.29 16.86
N CYS A 51 -25.33 7.12 15.85
CA CYS A 51 -25.48 6.68 14.47
C CYS A 51 -24.13 6.09 14.08
N GLY A 52 -23.99 4.79 13.94
CA GLY A 52 -22.80 3.98 13.64
C GLY A 52 -21.48 4.75 13.45
N ASN A 53 -20.34 4.12 13.71
CA ASN A 53 -19.04 4.78 13.56
C ASN A 53 -18.91 5.40 12.16
N VAL A 54 -19.03 6.72 12.07
CA VAL A 54 -18.65 7.47 10.86
C VAL A 54 -17.13 7.47 10.82
N PRO A 55 -16.49 7.01 9.73
CA PRO A 55 -15.03 7.04 9.62
C PRO A 55 -14.46 8.44 9.81
N ASP A 56 -13.31 8.53 10.47
CA ASP A 56 -12.69 9.81 10.82
C ASP A 56 -12.17 10.56 9.59
N ALA A 57 -11.68 9.83 8.59
CA ALA A 57 -11.08 10.39 7.39
C ALA A 57 -11.66 9.76 6.11
N LEU A 58 -11.84 10.60 5.09
CA LEU A 58 -12.21 10.20 3.74
C LEU A 58 -11.12 10.63 2.75
N PHE A 59 -10.62 9.67 1.97
CA PHE A 59 -9.62 9.89 0.94
C PHE A 59 -10.25 9.86 -0.46
N GLY A 60 -9.88 10.82 -1.31
CA GLY A 60 -10.20 10.81 -2.73
C GLY A 60 -9.25 9.89 -3.49
N VAL A 61 -9.73 9.17 -4.52
CA VAL A 61 -8.90 8.24 -5.30
C VAL A 61 -8.57 8.82 -6.67
N VAL A 62 -7.27 9.06 -6.91
CA VAL A 62 -6.76 9.53 -8.19
C VAL A 62 -6.65 8.35 -9.16
N GLN A 63 -7.28 8.48 -10.32
CA GLN A 63 -7.23 7.55 -11.45
C GLN A 63 -6.68 8.27 -12.70
N GLY A 64 -6.67 7.62 -13.86
CA GLY A 64 -6.22 8.22 -15.14
C GLY A 64 -5.30 7.32 -15.97
N GLY A 65 -5.30 6.00 -15.71
CA GLY A 65 -4.54 5.03 -16.47
C GLY A 65 -3.04 5.33 -16.50
N ARG A 66 -2.46 5.28 -17.71
CA ARG A 66 -1.04 5.58 -17.98
C ARG A 66 -0.81 7.00 -18.53
N GLU A 67 -1.86 7.81 -18.61
CA GLU A 67 -1.83 9.11 -19.26
C GLU A 67 -1.51 10.22 -18.25
N GLU A 68 -0.39 10.93 -18.45
CA GLU A 68 0.05 12.02 -17.55
C GLU A 68 -1.03 13.08 -17.38
N GLU A 69 -1.62 13.56 -18.48
CA GLU A 69 -2.63 14.59 -18.44
C GLU A 69 -3.89 14.18 -17.68
N LEU A 70 -4.33 12.94 -17.82
CA LEU A 70 -5.49 12.43 -17.09
C LEU A 70 -5.18 12.29 -15.59
N ARG A 71 -3.99 11.84 -15.24
CA ARG A 71 -3.53 11.73 -13.86
C ARG A 71 -3.44 13.09 -13.16
N LYS A 72 -2.78 14.06 -13.80
CA LYS A 72 -2.67 15.42 -13.27
C LYS A 72 -4.04 16.09 -13.17
N LYS A 73 -4.90 15.92 -14.18
CA LYS A 73 -6.30 16.38 -14.14
C LYS A 73 -7.08 15.76 -12.98
N SER A 74 -6.95 14.47 -12.77
CA SER A 74 -7.62 13.79 -11.66
C SER A 74 -7.14 14.31 -10.31
N ALA A 75 -5.83 14.42 -10.12
CA ALA A 75 -5.24 14.97 -8.91
C ALA A 75 -5.74 16.40 -8.63
N GLN A 76 -5.75 17.27 -9.64
CA GLN A 76 -6.22 18.64 -9.51
C GLN A 76 -7.70 18.71 -9.14
N VAL A 77 -8.56 17.97 -9.84
CA VAL A 77 -10.01 17.95 -9.56
C VAL A 77 -10.28 17.51 -8.12
N LEU A 78 -9.60 16.48 -7.63
CA LEU A 78 -9.78 15.99 -6.26
C LEU A 78 -9.18 16.94 -5.22
N ALA A 79 -8.01 17.52 -5.50
CA ALA A 79 -7.38 18.51 -4.62
C ALA A 79 -8.24 19.77 -4.44
N ASP A 80 -8.96 20.19 -5.47
CA ASP A 80 -9.84 21.36 -5.46
C ASP A 80 -11.26 21.05 -4.99
N MET A 81 -11.63 19.77 -4.90
CA MET A 81 -13.01 19.38 -4.56
C MET A 81 -13.37 19.78 -3.14
N ARG A 82 -14.51 20.47 -2.99
CA ARG A 82 -15.02 20.95 -1.70
C ARG A 82 -16.53 20.69 -1.62
N THR A 83 -17.04 20.50 -0.42
CA THR A 83 -18.49 20.64 -0.12
C THR A 83 -18.90 22.11 -0.20
N ASP A 84 -20.20 22.38 -0.16
CA ASP A 84 -20.72 23.75 -0.24
C ASP A 84 -20.27 24.63 0.96
N ASP A 85 -19.97 24.02 2.09
CA ASP A 85 -19.41 24.67 3.28
C ASP A 85 -17.88 24.58 3.41
N GLY A 86 -17.21 24.16 2.34
CA GLY A 86 -15.76 24.26 2.18
C GLY A 86 -14.94 23.06 2.67
N HIS A 87 -15.55 21.94 3.10
CA HIS A 87 -14.80 20.73 3.47
C HIS A 87 -14.14 20.07 2.27
N ALA A 88 -12.90 19.61 2.48
CA ALA A 88 -12.08 18.90 1.51
C ALA A 88 -11.85 17.45 1.93
N TYR A 89 -11.22 16.68 1.07
CA TYR A 89 -10.65 15.37 1.43
C TYR A 89 -9.58 15.48 2.52
N ASP A 90 -9.54 14.44 3.37
CA ASP A 90 -8.52 14.32 4.43
C ASP A 90 -7.18 13.80 3.88
N GLY A 91 -7.19 13.12 2.74
CA GLY A 91 -6.03 12.58 2.04
C GLY A 91 -6.39 12.07 0.65
N PHE A 92 -5.43 11.43 -0.02
CA PHE A 92 -5.59 10.96 -1.39
C PHE A 92 -5.02 9.55 -1.57
N GLY A 93 -5.78 8.69 -2.26
CA GLY A 93 -5.33 7.41 -2.76
C GLY A 93 -4.83 7.54 -4.19
N ILE A 94 -3.69 6.94 -4.51
CA ILE A 94 -3.15 6.84 -5.87
C ILE A 94 -3.50 5.45 -6.37
N GLY A 95 -4.56 5.37 -7.17
CA GLY A 95 -5.09 4.14 -7.74
C GLY A 95 -4.62 3.91 -9.17
N GLY A 96 -5.04 2.77 -9.72
CA GLY A 96 -4.83 2.38 -11.10
C GLY A 96 -3.83 1.25 -11.29
N SER A 97 -3.97 0.56 -12.41
CA SER A 97 -3.03 -0.47 -12.82
C SER A 97 -1.86 0.17 -13.55
N PHE A 98 -0.66 -0.05 -13.05
CA PHE A 98 0.59 0.39 -13.67
C PHE A 98 1.37 -0.80 -14.20
N ALA A 99 2.12 -0.61 -15.29
CA ALA A 99 3.28 -1.44 -15.52
C ALA A 99 4.34 -1.06 -14.46
N LYS A 100 5.14 -2.02 -13.99
CA LYS A 100 6.10 -1.79 -12.89
C LYS A 100 7.08 -0.66 -13.22
N GLU A 101 7.49 -0.55 -14.47
CA GLU A 101 8.40 0.46 -15.00
C GLU A 101 7.82 1.88 -15.02
N ASP A 102 6.50 2.02 -15.12
CA ASP A 102 5.82 3.32 -15.20
C ASP A 102 5.40 3.87 -13.83
N MET A 103 5.38 3.02 -12.82
CA MET A 103 4.77 3.33 -11.52
C MET A 103 5.39 4.55 -10.85
N GLY A 104 6.71 4.63 -10.79
CA GLY A 104 7.41 5.77 -10.18
C GLY A 104 7.08 7.09 -10.88
N THR A 105 7.03 7.09 -12.21
CA THR A 105 6.68 8.25 -13.01
C THR A 105 5.23 8.68 -12.78
N ALA A 106 4.30 7.74 -12.78
CA ALA A 106 2.88 8.02 -12.56
C ALA A 106 2.59 8.56 -11.15
N VAL A 107 3.27 8.02 -10.12
CA VAL A 107 3.19 8.53 -8.74
C VAL A 107 3.75 9.95 -8.67
N LYS A 108 4.87 10.22 -9.30
CA LYS A 108 5.48 11.55 -9.35
C LYS A 108 4.54 12.59 -9.96
N TRP A 109 3.95 12.31 -11.13
CA TRP A 109 2.99 13.22 -11.78
C TRP A 109 1.82 13.62 -10.88
N VAL A 110 1.30 12.66 -10.11
CA VAL A 110 0.18 12.89 -9.18
C VAL A 110 0.65 13.74 -8.00
N ASN A 111 1.80 13.41 -7.42
CA ASN A 111 2.31 14.08 -6.24
C ASN A 111 2.88 15.48 -6.50
N GLU A 112 3.19 15.81 -7.77
CA GLU A 112 3.49 17.19 -8.19
C GLU A 112 2.26 18.12 -8.08
N VAL A 113 1.05 17.55 -8.07
CA VAL A 113 -0.22 18.30 -8.06
C VAL A 113 -0.91 18.26 -6.70
N LEU A 114 -0.85 17.12 -6.01
CA LEU A 114 -1.51 16.92 -4.71
C LEU A 114 -0.86 17.78 -3.62
N PRO A 115 -1.66 18.34 -2.68
CA PRO A 115 -1.14 19.14 -1.58
C PRO A 115 -0.21 18.30 -0.67
N GLU A 116 0.90 18.91 -0.24
CA GLU A 116 1.92 18.26 0.59
C GLU A 116 1.46 18.01 2.04
N ASP A 117 0.53 18.82 2.53
CA ASP A 117 -0.02 18.71 3.87
C ASP A 117 -1.09 17.60 4.03
N LYS A 118 -1.37 16.87 2.96
CA LYS A 118 -2.34 15.77 2.95
C LYS A 118 -1.66 14.42 2.71
N PRO A 119 -2.00 13.38 3.51
CA PRO A 119 -1.43 12.05 3.32
C PRO A 119 -1.80 11.47 1.95
N ARG A 120 -0.84 10.77 1.35
CA ARG A 120 -0.90 10.16 0.03
C ARG A 120 -0.68 8.65 0.14
N HIS A 121 -1.68 7.89 -0.26
CA HIS A 121 -1.70 6.44 -0.13
C HIS A 121 -1.52 5.78 -1.50
N LEU A 122 -0.47 5.01 -1.70
CA LEU A 122 -0.27 4.20 -2.90
C LEU A 122 -0.99 2.87 -2.77
N LEU A 123 -2.07 2.69 -3.55
CA LEU A 123 -3.00 1.58 -3.39
C LEU A 123 -2.48 0.27 -4.01
N GLY A 124 -2.54 -0.81 -3.22
CA GLY A 124 -2.29 -2.18 -3.69
C GLY A 124 -0.82 -2.53 -3.96
N ILE A 125 0.13 -1.68 -3.59
CA ILE A 125 1.56 -1.82 -3.87
C ILE A 125 2.34 -2.03 -2.57
N GLY A 126 3.28 -2.99 -2.55
CA GLY A 126 4.03 -3.30 -1.32
C GLY A 126 5.15 -4.34 -1.48
N GLU A 127 5.76 -4.46 -2.66
CA GLU A 127 7.09 -5.08 -2.76
C GLU A 127 8.13 -4.15 -2.12
N PRO A 128 9.16 -4.66 -1.46
CA PRO A 128 10.16 -3.83 -0.79
C PRO A 128 10.76 -2.72 -1.65
N GLU A 129 11.08 -3.01 -2.91
CA GLU A 129 11.61 -2.02 -3.85
C GLU A 129 10.61 -0.92 -4.17
N ASP A 130 9.33 -1.30 -4.29
CA ASP A 130 8.24 -0.38 -4.62
C ASP A 130 7.92 0.56 -3.44
N LEU A 131 8.12 0.10 -2.19
CA LEU A 131 7.99 0.94 -1.00
C LEU A 131 9.00 2.09 -1.01
N PHE A 132 10.27 1.79 -1.29
CA PHE A 132 11.30 2.83 -1.43
C PHE A 132 10.97 3.81 -2.57
N MET A 133 10.54 3.29 -3.72
CA MET A 133 10.14 4.12 -4.86
C MET A 133 8.95 5.00 -4.51
N GLY A 134 7.92 4.47 -3.86
CA GLY A 134 6.73 5.22 -3.47
C GLY A 134 7.07 6.35 -2.49
N VAL A 135 7.86 6.06 -1.45
CA VAL A 135 8.31 7.07 -0.47
C VAL A 135 9.17 8.14 -1.12
N GLU A 136 10.12 7.77 -1.98
CA GLU A 136 10.96 8.72 -2.72
C GLU A 136 10.14 9.69 -3.59
N ASN A 137 8.99 9.23 -4.10
CA ASN A 137 8.07 10.03 -4.90
C ASN A 137 6.93 10.65 -4.07
N GLY A 138 7.02 10.64 -2.73
CA GLY A 138 6.13 11.37 -1.83
C GLY A 138 4.86 10.63 -1.41
N CYS A 139 4.88 9.29 -1.36
CA CYS A 139 3.81 8.48 -0.76
C CYS A 139 4.08 8.25 0.74
N ASP A 140 3.02 8.31 1.55
CA ASP A 140 3.06 8.18 3.00
C ASP A 140 2.54 6.83 3.49
N LEU A 141 1.56 6.27 2.78
CA LEU A 141 0.80 5.08 3.17
C LEU A 141 0.75 4.06 2.03
N PHE A 142 0.68 2.77 2.43
CA PHE A 142 0.64 1.64 1.51
C PHE A 142 -0.31 0.56 2.04
N ASP A 143 -0.94 -0.16 1.13
CA ASP A 143 -1.60 -1.44 1.42
C ASP A 143 -1.15 -2.47 0.39
N CYS A 144 -1.01 -3.72 0.82
CA CYS A 144 -0.64 -4.78 -0.10
C CYS A 144 -1.04 -6.17 0.40
N VAL A 145 -1.58 -6.98 -0.50
CA VAL A 145 -1.90 -8.38 -0.24
C VAL A 145 -0.67 -9.31 -0.34
N LEU A 146 0.44 -8.84 -0.95
CA LEU A 146 1.60 -9.68 -1.26
C LEU A 146 2.22 -10.37 -0.04
N PRO A 147 2.44 -9.74 1.11
CA PRO A 147 3.05 -10.40 2.26
C PRO A 147 2.30 -11.68 2.67
N THR A 148 0.98 -11.59 2.77
CA THR A 148 0.14 -12.74 3.15
C THR A 148 -0.09 -13.71 1.98
N ARG A 149 -0.24 -13.23 0.75
CA ARG A 149 -0.34 -14.08 -0.45
C ARG A 149 0.93 -14.91 -0.63
N ASN A 150 2.09 -14.29 -0.57
CA ASN A 150 3.39 -14.94 -0.64
C ASN A 150 3.56 -15.94 0.51
N GLY A 151 3.25 -15.52 1.75
CA GLY A 151 3.33 -16.38 2.92
C GLY A 151 2.49 -17.66 2.77
N ARG A 152 1.25 -17.55 2.31
CA ARG A 152 0.39 -18.72 2.06
C ARG A 152 0.92 -19.67 0.97
N ASN A 153 1.74 -19.16 0.06
CA ASN A 153 2.34 -19.92 -1.05
C ASN A 153 3.80 -20.32 -0.77
N GLY A 154 4.25 -20.28 0.48
CA GLY A 154 5.60 -20.69 0.87
C GLY A 154 6.72 -19.76 0.43
N THR A 155 6.39 -18.56 -0.08
CA THR A 155 7.36 -17.53 -0.42
C THR A 155 7.53 -16.57 0.76
N ILE A 156 8.74 -16.45 1.25
CA ILE A 156 9.09 -15.72 2.46
C ILE A 156 10.09 -14.61 2.13
N PHE A 157 9.85 -13.41 2.66
CA PHE A 157 10.78 -12.28 2.55
C PHE A 157 11.97 -12.47 3.49
N THR A 158 13.17 -12.15 3.02
CA THR A 158 14.38 -12.04 3.84
C THR A 158 15.19 -10.82 3.40
N HIS A 159 16.17 -10.40 4.19
CA HIS A 159 17.08 -9.31 3.79
C HIS A 159 17.93 -9.64 2.53
N HIS A 160 17.98 -10.92 2.15
CA HIS A 160 18.68 -11.40 0.95
C HIS A 160 17.69 -11.81 -0.18
N GLY A 161 16.52 -11.16 -0.23
CA GLY A 161 15.49 -11.47 -1.21
C GLY A 161 14.49 -12.51 -0.74
N LYS A 162 13.70 -13.04 -1.66
CA LYS A 162 12.64 -14.00 -1.39
C LYS A 162 13.18 -15.43 -1.40
N ILE A 163 12.75 -16.24 -0.45
CA ILE A 163 13.02 -17.67 -0.42
C ILE A 163 11.73 -18.49 -0.58
N HIS A 164 11.82 -19.65 -1.19
CA HIS A 164 10.75 -20.64 -1.22
C HIS A 164 11.04 -21.71 -0.17
N ILE A 165 10.31 -21.67 0.94
CA ILE A 165 10.58 -22.49 2.13
C ILE A 165 10.40 -23.98 1.88
N GLU A 166 9.65 -24.40 0.85
CA GLU A 166 9.45 -25.80 0.48
C GLU A 166 10.67 -26.46 -0.18
N ASN A 167 11.70 -25.66 -0.54
CA ASN A 167 12.91 -26.18 -1.16
C ASN A 167 13.62 -27.21 -0.25
N ALA A 168 14.15 -28.27 -0.84
CA ALA A 168 14.76 -29.39 -0.13
C ALA A 168 15.89 -28.96 0.83
N LYS A 169 16.60 -27.89 0.54
CA LYS A 169 17.68 -27.34 1.40
C LYS A 169 17.20 -26.93 2.80
N TYR A 170 15.90 -26.60 2.96
CA TYR A 170 15.34 -26.20 4.23
C TYR A 170 14.81 -27.33 5.09
N ARG A 171 14.74 -28.56 4.58
CA ARG A 171 14.19 -29.73 5.32
C ARG A 171 14.98 -30.07 6.60
N GLN A 172 16.25 -29.73 6.65
CA GLN A 172 17.13 -29.95 7.79
C GLN A 172 17.82 -28.65 8.26
N ASP A 173 17.24 -27.50 7.94
CA ASP A 173 17.73 -26.19 8.36
C ASP A 173 17.04 -25.81 9.68
N TYR A 174 17.74 -26.01 10.79
CA TYR A 174 17.22 -25.73 12.14
C TYR A 174 17.45 -24.28 12.60
N THR A 175 17.81 -23.39 11.69
CA THR A 175 17.91 -21.95 11.96
C THR A 175 16.54 -21.27 11.82
N PRO A 176 16.34 -20.05 12.38
CA PRO A 176 15.13 -19.27 12.12
C PRO A 176 15.00 -18.87 10.65
N ILE A 177 13.85 -18.36 10.23
CA ILE A 177 13.68 -17.82 8.87
C ILE A 177 14.72 -16.74 8.59
N GLU A 178 14.94 -15.85 9.57
CA GLU A 178 15.91 -14.77 9.48
C GLU A 178 16.59 -14.57 10.85
N GLU A 179 17.92 -14.55 10.87
CA GLU A 179 18.69 -14.27 12.08
C GLU A 179 18.44 -12.84 12.56
N GLY A 180 18.23 -12.68 13.85
CA GLY A 180 17.96 -11.37 14.46
C GLY A 180 16.53 -10.84 14.25
N CYS A 181 15.67 -11.56 13.53
CA CYS A 181 14.28 -11.17 13.36
C CYS A 181 13.47 -11.40 14.64
N GLY A 182 12.80 -10.36 15.14
CA GLY A 182 11.98 -10.40 16.35
C GLY A 182 10.54 -10.92 16.15
N CYS A 183 10.16 -11.42 14.99
CA CYS A 183 8.80 -11.92 14.77
C CYS A 183 8.56 -13.24 15.51
N TYR A 184 7.28 -13.51 15.83
CA TYR A 184 6.88 -14.74 16.51
C TYR A 184 7.37 -16.01 15.80
N ALA A 185 7.32 -16.05 14.46
CA ALA A 185 7.75 -17.22 13.70
C ALA A 185 9.25 -17.49 13.87
N CYS A 186 10.11 -16.48 13.78
CA CYS A 186 11.56 -16.61 13.93
C CYS A 186 11.99 -16.92 15.37
N LEU A 187 11.28 -16.40 16.37
CA LEU A 187 11.61 -16.63 17.77
C LEU A 187 11.27 -18.05 18.27
N HIS A 188 10.30 -18.72 17.62
CA HIS A 188 9.76 -19.99 18.15
C HIS A 188 9.89 -21.17 17.20
N PHE A 189 10.18 -20.95 15.91
CA PHE A 189 10.19 -22.01 14.90
C PHE A 189 11.41 -21.92 13.99
N THR A 190 11.80 -23.08 13.43
CA THR A 190 12.90 -23.20 12.49
C THR A 190 12.39 -23.27 11.05
N ARG A 191 13.26 -23.01 10.08
CA ARG A 191 12.98 -23.24 8.65
C ARG A 191 12.56 -24.68 8.38
N ALA A 192 13.24 -25.67 9.00
CA ALA A 192 12.90 -27.08 8.85
C ALA A 192 11.46 -27.38 9.29
N TYR A 193 11.03 -26.82 10.42
CA TYR A 193 9.66 -27.02 10.92
C TYR A 193 8.62 -26.39 9.96
N ILE A 194 8.82 -25.16 9.54
CA ILE A 194 7.91 -24.48 8.62
C ILE A 194 7.87 -25.21 7.27
N CYS A 195 9.03 -25.62 6.74
CA CYS A 195 9.14 -26.44 5.54
C CYS A 195 8.34 -27.76 5.68
N HIS A 196 8.45 -28.45 6.82
CA HIS A 196 7.68 -29.66 7.11
C HIS A 196 6.17 -29.39 7.09
N LEU A 197 5.70 -28.31 7.71
CA LEU A 197 4.29 -27.95 7.71
C LEU A 197 3.75 -27.69 6.29
N PHE A 198 4.51 -27.03 5.41
CA PHE A 198 4.12 -26.85 4.01
C PHE A 198 4.00 -28.18 3.27
N HIS A 199 4.97 -29.08 3.43
CA HIS A 199 4.90 -30.43 2.83
C HIS A 199 3.73 -31.23 3.38
N GLY A 200 3.39 -31.07 4.66
CA GLY A 200 2.21 -31.67 5.30
C GLY A 200 0.88 -31.00 4.92
N LYS A 201 0.92 -29.89 4.16
CA LYS A 201 -0.25 -29.06 3.80
C LYS A 201 -1.02 -28.54 5.02
N GLU A 202 -0.32 -28.26 6.11
CA GLU A 202 -0.88 -27.70 7.32
C GLU A 202 -1.16 -26.21 7.18
N MET A 203 -2.34 -25.74 7.57
CA MET A 203 -2.70 -24.31 7.51
C MET A 203 -1.77 -23.41 8.34
N LEU A 204 -1.21 -23.96 9.42
CA LEU A 204 -0.25 -23.26 10.27
C LEU A 204 0.99 -22.79 9.50
N ALA A 205 1.41 -23.50 8.45
CA ALA A 205 2.53 -23.10 7.59
C ALA A 205 2.33 -21.69 7.02
N GLY A 206 1.21 -21.50 6.34
CA GLY A 206 0.86 -20.20 5.76
C GLY A 206 0.65 -19.09 6.81
N THR A 207 0.15 -19.45 8.01
CA THR A 207 0.01 -18.52 9.12
C THR A 207 1.37 -18.02 9.60
N LEU A 208 2.30 -18.92 9.91
CA LEU A 208 3.65 -18.54 10.38
C LEU A 208 4.44 -17.74 9.33
N ALA A 209 4.37 -18.15 8.07
CA ALA A 209 4.99 -17.45 6.96
C ALA A 209 4.38 -16.03 6.77
N SER A 210 3.06 -15.89 6.91
CA SER A 210 2.38 -14.59 6.83
C SER A 210 2.76 -13.67 8.00
N ILE A 211 2.86 -14.19 9.22
CA ILE A 211 3.32 -13.45 10.40
C ILE A 211 4.72 -12.88 10.15
N HIS A 212 5.63 -13.70 9.63
CA HIS A 212 6.98 -13.24 9.33
C HIS A 212 6.99 -12.17 8.22
N ASN A 213 6.30 -12.41 7.11
CA ASN A 213 6.26 -11.48 5.98
C ASN A 213 5.65 -10.12 6.37
N LEU A 214 4.58 -10.10 7.17
CA LEU A 214 3.99 -8.86 7.67
C LEU A 214 4.95 -8.12 8.61
N TYR A 215 5.61 -8.86 9.52
CA TYR A 215 6.61 -8.27 10.40
C TYR A 215 7.76 -7.66 9.60
N PHE A 216 8.25 -8.36 8.56
CA PHE A 216 9.33 -7.90 7.70
C PHE A 216 8.98 -6.56 7.02
N ILE A 217 7.81 -6.48 6.39
CA ILE A 217 7.35 -5.26 5.71
C ILE A 217 7.13 -4.10 6.69
N ASN A 218 6.46 -4.35 7.82
CA ASN A 218 6.23 -3.31 8.82
C ASN A 218 7.55 -2.80 9.42
N ASN A 219 8.47 -3.69 9.73
CA ASN A 219 9.80 -3.30 10.22
C ASN A 219 10.59 -2.51 9.16
N LEU A 220 10.49 -2.88 7.89
CA LEU A 220 11.08 -2.11 6.80
C LEU A 220 10.50 -0.69 6.74
N MET A 221 9.18 -0.55 6.85
CA MET A 221 8.53 0.77 6.85
C MET A 221 8.94 1.63 8.05
N GLU A 222 9.10 1.04 9.23
CA GLU A 222 9.61 1.76 10.41
C GLU A 222 11.06 2.25 10.19
N ARG A 223 11.91 1.40 9.60
CA ARG A 223 13.29 1.78 9.25
C ARG A 223 13.31 2.91 8.21
N ILE A 224 12.46 2.84 7.18
CA ILE A 224 12.30 3.90 6.18
C ILE A 224 11.88 5.20 6.87
N ARG A 225 10.89 5.17 7.75
CA ARG A 225 10.43 6.35 8.49
C ARG A 225 11.54 6.96 9.36
N ALA A 226 12.28 6.13 10.09
CA ALA A 226 13.41 6.58 10.89
C ALA A 226 14.49 7.23 10.00
N SER A 227 14.83 6.61 8.87
CA SER A 227 15.85 7.13 7.96
C SER A 227 15.48 8.48 7.31
N ILE A 228 14.17 8.75 7.12
CA ILE A 228 13.71 10.08 6.67
C ILE A 228 13.98 11.11 7.76
N ALA A 229 13.63 10.81 9.01
CA ALA A 229 13.86 11.72 10.14
C ALA A 229 15.34 12.00 10.38
N ASP A 230 16.20 10.99 10.16
CA ASP A 230 17.65 11.08 10.36
C ASP A 230 18.41 11.62 9.11
N GLY A 231 17.70 11.80 7.98
CA GLY A 231 18.30 12.25 6.71
C GLY A 231 19.13 11.18 5.98
N THR A 232 18.96 9.89 6.32
CA THR A 232 19.73 8.76 5.78
C THR A 232 18.92 7.84 4.86
N PHE A 233 17.85 8.36 4.27
CA PHE A 233 16.95 7.55 3.43
C PHE A 233 17.63 6.90 2.23
N TYR A 234 18.47 7.64 1.53
CA TYR A 234 19.15 7.12 0.33
C TYR A 234 20.21 6.07 0.67
N GLU A 235 20.94 6.23 1.76
CA GLU A 235 21.90 5.22 2.24
C GLU A 235 21.18 3.92 2.63
N LEU A 236 20.03 4.03 3.31
CA LEU A 236 19.21 2.87 3.63
C LEU A 236 18.70 2.18 2.37
N LYS A 237 18.17 2.95 1.41
CA LYS A 237 17.67 2.42 0.13
C LYS A 237 18.76 1.66 -0.63
N GLU A 238 19.91 2.28 -0.84
CA GLU A 238 21.03 1.67 -1.58
C GLU A 238 21.52 0.40 -0.89
N SER A 239 21.77 0.44 0.41
CA SER A 239 22.27 -0.72 1.17
C SER A 239 21.27 -1.87 1.21
N PHE A 240 19.97 -1.56 1.37
CA PHE A 240 18.92 -2.57 1.36
C PHE A 240 18.79 -3.23 -0.02
N LEU A 241 18.66 -2.45 -1.08
CA LEU A 241 18.47 -2.97 -2.43
C LEU A 241 19.69 -3.75 -2.93
N ALA A 242 20.91 -3.32 -2.61
CA ALA A 242 22.13 -4.06 -2.94
C ALA A 242 22.15 -5.47 -2.33
N THR A 243 21.52 -5.66 -1.18
CA THR A 243 21.46 -6.97 -0.49
C THR A 243 20.22 -7.77 -0.90
N TYR A 244 19.07 -7.11 -1.08
CA TYR A 244 17.78 -7.75 -1.35
C TYR A 244 17.67 -8.36 -2.76
N THR A 245 18.36 -7.78 -3.75
CA THR A 245 18.31 -8.21 -5.16
C THR A 245 19.37 -9.25 -5.54
N GLN A 246 20.18 -9.74 -4.60
CA GLN A 246 21.12 -10.84 -4.80
C GLN A 246 20.46 -12.21 -4.58
#